data_1b2e7972ad5be40806ee84ec9930020d
#
_entry.id   1b2e7972ad5be40806ee84ec9930020d
#
_cell.length_a   1.000
_cell.length_b   1.000
_cell.length_c   1.000
_cell.angle_alpha   90.00
_cell.angle_beta   90.00
_cell.angle_gamma   90.00
#
_symmetry.space_group_name_H-M   'P 1'
#
loop_
_entity.id
_entity.type
_entity.pdbx_description
1 polymer ?
#
loop_
_entity_poly.entity_id
_entity_poly.type
_entity_poly.pdbx_seq_one_letter_code
_entity_poly.pdbx_strand_id
1 'polypeptide(L)' 'MPIIINLDSVLEKRGMKSYELAEAINITTANLSILKTGKAKAIRFSTLEAICNVLKCQPGDILEYIDED' A
#
# COMPACT_ATOMS: atom_id res chain seq x y z
N MET A 1 -0.10 4.07 15.49
CA MET A 1 -1.08 4.87 14.72
C MET A 1 -2.34 4.06 14.52
N PRO A 2 -3.53 4.68 14.65
CA PRO A 2 -4.78 3.94 14.47
C PRO A 2 -5.02 3.44 13.05
N ILE A 3 -4.37 4.06 12.04
CA ILE A 3 -4.44 3.54 10.67
C ILE A 3 -3.15 2.78 10.39
N ILE A 4 -3.27 1.53 9.99
CA ILE A 4 -2.12 0.72 9.62
C ILE A 4 -2.17 0.38 8.13
N ILE A 5 -1.00 0.13 7.58
CA ILE A 5 -0.83 -0.19 6.17
C ILE A 5 -0.48 -1.68 6.07
N ASN A 6 -1.34 -2.44 5.39
CA ASN A 6 -1.16 -3.89 5.22
C ASN A 6 -0.62 -4.24 3.83
N LEU A 7 0.10 -3.32 3.21
CA LEU A 7 0.56 -3.50 1.83
C LEU A 7 1.47 -4.70 1.66
N ASP A 8 2.40 -4.91 2.61
CA ASP A 8 3.31 -6.06 2.55
C ASP A 8 2.54 -7.39 2.55
N SER A 9 1.48 -7.46 3.34
CA SER A 9 0.65 -8.67 3.41
C SER A 9 0.00 -8.97 2.06
N VAL A 10 -0.52 -7.94 1.39
CA VAL A 10 -1.16 -8.11 0.08
C VAL A 10 -0.13 -8.48 -0.98
N LEU A 11 1.04 -7.81 -0.95
CA LEU A 11 2.13 -8.14 -1.87
C LEU A 11 2.54 -9.60 -1.74
N GLU A 12 2.67 -10.08 -0.52
CA GLU A 12 3.04 -11.47 -0.26
C GLU A 12 2.00 -12.42 -0.81
N LYS A 13 0.71 -12.13 -0.60
CA LYS A 13 -0.38 -12.96 -1.12
C LYS A 13 -0.39 -13.02 -2.64
N ARG A 14 0.05 -11.96 -3.30
CA ARG A 14 0.08 -11.91 -4.76
C ARG A 14 1.41 -12.37 -5.35
N GLY A 15 2.39 -12.70 -4.50
CA GLY A 15 3.71 -13.11 -4.97
C GLY A 15 4.45 -11.99 -5.68
N MET A 16 4.21 -10.75 -5.31
CA MET A 16 4.81 -9.58 -5.93
C MET A 16 5.76 -8.89 -4.95
N LYS A 17 6.88 -8.43 -5.46
CA LYS A 17 7.86 -7.68 -4.67
C LYS A 17 7.58 -6.19 -4.72
N SER A 18 8.04 -5.47 -3.70
CA SER A 18 7.79 -4.02 -3.59
C SER A 18 8.26 -3.26 -4.83
N TYR A 19 9.46 -3.58 -5.34
CA TYR A 19 9.99 -2.85 -6.49
C TYR A 19 9.16 -3.11 -7.75
N GLU A 20 8.55 -4.27 -7.84
CA GLU A 20 7.66 -4.58 -8.95
C GLU A 20 6.41 -3.73 -8.92
N LEU A 21 5.83 -3.54 -7.73
CA LEU A 21 4.68 -2.68 -7.57
C LEU A 21 5.03 -1.23 -7.86
N ALA A 22 6.15 -0.74 -7.32
CA ALA A 22 6.59 0.63 -7.54
C ALA A 22 6.74 0.92 -9.03
N GLU A 23 7.35 0.00 -9.77
CA GLU A 23 7.50 0.13 -11.21
C GLU A 23 6.15 0.13 -11.92
N ALA A 24 5.26 -0.77 -11.51
CA ALA A 24 3.95 -0.91 -12.15
C ALA A 24 3.07 0.34 -11.98
N ILE A 25 3.18 1.03 -10.86
CA ILE A 25 2.38 2.24 -10.60
C ILE A 25 3.18 3.53 -10.79
N ASN A 26 4.40 3.40 -11.29
CA ASN A 26 5.24 4.53 -11.68
C ASN A 26 5.58 5.47 -10.53
N ILE A 27 6.00 4.90 -9.41
CA ILE A 27 6.54 5.67 -8.29
C ILE A 27 7.91 5.09 -7.92
N THR A 28 8.69 5.84 -7.13
CA THR A 28 9.98 5.35 -6.70
C THR A 28 9.83 4.31 -5.59
N THR A 29 10.82 3.43 -5.46
CA THR A 29 10.82 2.47 -4.36
C THR A 29 10.91 3.18 -3.01
N ALA A 30 11.59 4.33 -2.97
CA ALA A 30 11.66 5.14 -1.75
C ALA A 30 10.28 5.63 -1.32
N ASN A 31 9.48 6.15 -2.27
CA ASN A 31 8.12 6.61 -1.98
C ASN A 31 7.22 5.46 -1.54
N LEU A 32 7.36 4.31 -2.19
CA LEU A 32 6.59 3.14 -1.80
C LEU A 32 6.97 2.66 -0.40
N SER A 33 8.25 2.71 -0.07
CA SER A 33 8.74 2.33 1.26
C SER A 33 8.15 3.24 2.34
N ILE A 34 8.08 4.55 2.08
CA ILE A 34 7.47 5.50 3.01
C ILE A 34 6.02 5.13 3.27
N LEU A 35 5.29 4.77 2.22
CA LEU A 35 3.90 4.36 2.34
C LEU A 35 3.77 3.04 3.13
N LYS A 36 4.58 2.03 2.78
CA LYS A 36 4.54 0.71 3.41
C LYS A 36 4.81 0.75 4.91
N THR A 37 5.73 1.61 5.33
CA THR A 37 6.13 1.68 6.73
C THR A 37 5.18 2.53 7.59
N GLY A 38 4.15 3.11 6.97
CA GLY A 38 3.19 3.93 7.68
C GLY A 38 3.70 5.33 8.01
N LYS A 39 4.81 5.74 7.40
CA LYS A 39 5.36 7.08 7.61
C LYS A 39 4.69 8.14 6.75
N ALA A 40 3.94 7.72 5.74
CA ALA A 40 3.20 8.66 4.89
C ALA A 40 2.05 9.26 5.68
N LYS A 41 1.85 10.55 5.53
CA LYS A 41 0.75 11.27 6.19
C LYS A 41 -0.52 11.28 5.34
N ALA A 42 -0.40 10.95 4.07
CA ALA A 42 -1.51 10.94 3.13
C ALA A 42 -1.20 10.02 1.96
N ILE A 43 -2.25 9.58 1.31
CA ILE A 43 -2.13 8.82 0.07
C ILE A 43 -3.13 9.43 -0.92
N ARG A 44 -2.72 9.62 -2.16
CA ARG A 44 -3.61 10.10 -3.19
C ARG A 44 -4.54 8.98 -3.62
N PHE A 45 -5.78 9.32 -3.92
CA PHE A 45 -6.73 8.33 -4.42
C PHE A 45 -6.23 7.69 -5.71
N SER A 46 -5.59 8.46 -6.59
CA SER A 46 -5.02 7.91 -7.82
C SER A 46 -3.98 6.84 -7.54
N THR A 47 -3.13 7.04 -6.54
CA THR A 47 -2.14 6.05 -6.13
C THR A 47 -2.81 4.81 -5.54
N LEU A 48 -3.80 5.02 -4.69
CA LEU A 48 -4.55 3.93 -4.07
C LEU A 48 -5.27 3.10 -5.14
N GLU A 49 -5.90 3.75 -6.11
CA GLU A 49 -6.56 3.08 -7.22
C GLU A 49 -5.57 2.23 -8.03
N ALA A 50 -4.39 2.80 -8.31
CA ALA A 50 -3.36 2.08 -9.07
C ALA A 50 -2.91 0.83 -8.33
N ILE A 51 -2.69 0.93 -7.03
CA ILE A 51 -2.30 -0.21 -6.20
C ILE A 51 -3.38 -1.28 -6.24
N CYS A 52 -4.62 -0.89 -6.02
CA CYS A 52 -5.75 -1.81 -6.05
C CYS A 52 -5.89 -2.50 -7.40
N ASN A 53 -5.66 -1.75 -8.47
CA ASN A 53 -5.74 -2.30 -9.82
C ASN A 53 -4.65 -3.33 -10.08
N VAL A 54 -3.42 -3.05 -9.68
CA VAL A 54 -2.29 -3.95 -9.91
C VAL A 54 -2.40 -5.20 -9.03
N LEU A 55 -2.74 -5.02 -7.76
CA LEU A 55 -2.81 -6.12 -6.81
C LEU A 55 -4.16 -6.83 -6.80
N LYS A 56 -5.14 -6.31 -7.55
CA LYS A 56 -6.50 -6.87 -7.59
C LYS A 56 -7.08 -7.03 -6.20
N CYS A 57 -7.07 -5.93 -5.46
CA CYS A 57 -7.57 -5.90 -4.09
C CYS A 57 -8.40 -4.65 -3.86
N GLN A 58 -8.97 -4.54 -2.69
CA GLN A 58 -9.78 -3.40 -2.27
C GLN A 58 -8.97 -2.49 -1.34
N PRO A 59 -9.32 -1.20 -1.24
CA PRO A 59 -8.64 -0.32 -0.27
C PRO A 59 -8.63 -0.87 1.14
N GLY A 60 -9.69 -1.54 1.56
CA GLY A 60 -9.78 -2.14 2.90
C GLY A 60 -8.80 -3.28 3.12
N ASP A 61 -8.23 -3.83 2.06
CA ASP A 61 -7.17 -4.84 2.19
C ASP A 61 -5.82 -4.20 2.49
N ILE A 62 -5.67 -2.93 2.13
CA ILE A 62 -4.42 -2.18 2.26
C ILE A 62 -4.39 -1.32 3.51
N LEU A 63 -5.52 -0.69 3.83
CA LEU A 63 -5.65 0.25 4.94
C LEU A 63 -6.59 -0.31 5.98
N GLU A 64 -6.20 -0.19 7.24
CA GLU A 64 -7.02 -0.70 8.34
C GLU A 64 -7.01 0.29 9.50
N TYR A 65 -8.18 0.52 10.07
CA TYR A 65 -8.29 1.33 11.28
C TYR A 65 -8.29 0.40 12.49
N ILE A 66 -7.43 0.68 13.44
CA ILE A 66 -7.36 -0.08 14.69
C ILE A 66 -7.89 0.82 15.80
N ASP A 67 -8.94 0.36 16.46
CA ASP A 67 -9.46 1.05 17.64
C ASP A 67 -8.67 0.59 18.84
N GLU A 68 -7.96 1.51 19.47
CA GLU A 68 -7.06 1.17 20.59
C GLU A 68 -7.76 1.18 21.94
N ASP A 69 -9.02 1.54 22.02
CA ASP A 69 -9.76 1.60 23.29
C ASP A 69 -10.36 0.26 23.71
#